data_16452b47965fc9041fda894e5f2517a3
#
_entry.id   16452b47965fc9041fda894e5f2517a3
#
_cell.length_a   1.000
_cell.length_b   1.000
_cell.length_c   1.000
_cell.angle_alpha   90.00
_cell.angle_beta   90.00
_cell.angle_gamma   90.00
#
_symmetry.space_group_name_H-M   'P 1'
#
loop_
_entity.id
_entity.type
_entity.pdbx_description
1 polymer ?
#
loop_
_entity_poly.entity_id
_entity_poly.type
_entity_poly.pdbx_seq_one_letter_code
_entity_poly.pdbx_strand_id
1 'polypeptide(L)'
;MALPISLINELKSTVGDQWVIIEEKAVERYLYDETAYGVRPQPVRDIVVVKPGSTEEVSEVLKLANKYKAKVYIRGGGTGLVGGAIPTKPGIVLSLERMDKVHVDSENMVAEAEAGATLGKLIEEAEKHNLMFPAHPGDEGAFIGGLIACNAGGSRAVKTGVMRNYVLGLEVVLPTGEVLKLGAKTIKNNFGYNLAHLFVGSEGVLGVVTKAYLRLYPKWSYTATIVVPFDSRVKAFKTAKKLLFSGLIPLALEYFDRRVIEASAKHLGLQWPIMEGDYFLMVILAEALEDVLFLELEYVDKAAREEGSLEPFATQRTDEQKTLLKIRSEIFTALKKDTFDILDTTVPLGSVDKFIEAVMDIERKHGVWLPVYGHVGDGNIHIHVLNYQGYTREQLIGVSEEIYEAALKLGGVITGEHGIGYIRRKYVRRLLGDVWVETMRKLKGILDPNKVLNPDKVIPEE
;
A
#
# COMPACT_ATOMS: atom_id res chain seq x y z
N MET A 1 22.81 4.62 25.27
CA MET A 1 22.70 4.97 23.81
C MET A 1 23.76 4.16 23.07
N ALA A 2 23.34 3.30 22.16
CA ALA A 2 24.28 2.46 21.40
C ALA A 2 25.01 3.23 20.28
N LEU A 3 24.49 4.40 19.88
CA LEU A 3 25.13 5.24 18.86
C LEU A 3 26.17 6.18 19.50
N PRO A 4 27.38 6.29 18.88
CA PRO A 4 28.43 7.18 19.37
C PRO A 4 28.02 8.67 19.36
N ILE A 5 28.40 9.42 20.36
CA ILE A 5 28.16 10.89 20.43
C ILE A 5 28.78 11.60 19.22
N SER A 6 29.95 11.14 18.74
CA SER A 6 30.60 11.66 17.54
C SER A 6 29.71 11.56 16.30
N LEU A 7 29.03 10.41 16.10
CA LEU A 7 28.07 10.25 15.01
C LEU A 7 26.93 11.26 15.14
N ILE A 8 26.35 11.41 16.33
CA ILE A 8 25.25 12.35 16.56
C ILE A 8 25.68 13.78 16.22
N ASN A 9 26.88 14.19 16.61
CA ASN A 9 27.38 15.51 16.30
C ASN A 9 27.63 15.71 14.79
N GLU A 10 28.16 14.70 14.10
CA GLU A 10 28.35 14.77 12.64
C GLU A 10 26.97 14.82 11.93
N LEU A 11 25.96 14.06 12.38
CA LEU A 11 24.59 14.12 11.85
C LEU A 11 23.97 15.52 12.04
N LYS A 12 24.15 16.14 13.22
CA LYS A 12 23.70 17.51 13.51
C LYS A 12 24.38 18.54 12.61
N SER A 13 25.67 18.37 12.37
CA SER A 13 26.43 19.24 11.45
C SER A 13 25.97 19.08 9.98
N THR A 14 25.45 17.91 9.60
CA THR A 14 25.00 17.62 8.24
C THR A 14 23.61 18.21 7.95
N VAL A 15 22.62 17.95 8.82
CA VAL A 15 21.22 18.30 8.54
C VAL A 15 20.73 19.51 9.37
N GLY A 16 21.51 19.97 10.33
CA GLY A 16 21.13 20.99 11.34
C GLY A 16 20.64 20.36 12.64
N ASP A 17 20.99 20.99 13.76
CA ASP A 17 20.73 20.48 15.12
C ASP A 17 19.24 20.20 15.38
N GLN A 18 18.35 21.10 14.93
CA GLN A 18 16.90 20.98 15.07
C GLN A 18 16.29 19.79 14.30
N TRP A 19 17.01 19.19 13.35
CA TRP A 19 16.56 18.07 12.53
C TRP A 19 17.10 16.70 12.97
N VAL A 20 17.83 16.67 14.10
CA VAL A 20 18.29 15.44 14.76
C VAL A 20 17.59 15.30 16.10
N ILE A 21 16.66 14.35 16.20
CA ILE A 21 15.84 14.14 17.39
C ILE A 21 16.39 12.97 18.18
N ILE A 22 16.74 13.22 19.46
CA ILE A 22 17.24 12.22 20.40
C ILE A 22 16.38 12.12 21.67
N GLU A 23 15.44 13.05 21.84
CA GLU A 23 14.56 13.10 23.01
C GLU A 23 13.54 11.96 22.96
N GLU A 24 13.45 11.17 24.03
CA GLU A 24 12.64 9.94 24.10
C GLU A 24 11.18 10.17 23.72
N LYS A 25 10.55 11.22 24.25
CA LYS A 25 9.16 11.54 23.93
C LYS A 25 8.95 11.94 22.47
N ALA A 26 9.94 12.58 21.86
CA ALA A 26 9.85 13.04 20.49
C ALA A 26 10.09 11.92 19.48
N VAL A 27 10.86 10.88 19.84
CA VAL A 27 11.09 9.73 18.98
C VAL A 27 9.91 8.75 18.95
N GLU A 28 9.01 8.76 19.93
CA GLU A 28 7.91 7.80 20.08
C GLU A 28 7.05 7.65 18.79
N ARG A 29 6.74 8.75 18.12
CA ARG A 29 5.96 8.75 16.86
C ARG A 29 6.67 8.09 15.68
N TYR A 30 7.98 7.81 15.79
CA TYR A 30 8.78 7.17 14.75
C TYR A 30 9.04 5.69 15.00
N LEU A 31 8.54 5.16 16.12
CA LEU A 31 8.76 3.77 16.52
C LEU A 31 7.81 2.78 15.83
N TYR A 32 6.65 3.25 15.38
CA TYR A 32 5.59 2.39 14.86
C TYR A 32 5.13 2.85 13.48
N ASP A 33 4.65 1.90 12.69
CA ASP A 33 3.82 2.10 11.52
C ASP A 33 2.40 1.59 11.80
N GLU A 34 1.57 1.43 10.77
CA GLU A 34 0.17 1.00 10.91
C GLU A 34 -0.01 -0.53 11.05
N THR A 35 1.08 -1.30 11.18
CA THR A 35 1.02 -2.75 11.37
C THR A 35 0.16 -3.13 12.57
N ALA A 36 -0.72 -4.12 12.36
CA ALA A 36 -1.65 -4.61 13.38
C ALA A 36 -0.95 -5.04 14.66
N TYR A 37 -1.55 -4.71 15.82
CA TYR A 37 -0.95 -4.93 17.14
C TYR A 37 -0.54 -6.37 17.42
N GLY A 38 -1.31 -7.34 16.89
CA GLY A 38 -1.07 -8.77 17.14
C GLY A 38 0.21 -9.31 16.51
N VAL A 39 0.66 -8.74 15.40
CA VAL A 39 1.78 -9.28 14.62
C VAL A 39 2.99 -8.34 14.52
N ARG A 40 2.85 -7.07 14.91
CA ARG A 40 3.94 -6.09 14.79
C ARG A 40 5.13 -6.44 15.67
N PRO A 41 6.37 -6.16 15.22
CA PRO A 41 7.55 -6.31 16.07
C PRO A 41 7.56 -5.24 17.18
N GLN A 42 8.22 -5.56 18.28
CA GLN A 42 8.53 -4.57 19.31
C GLN A 42 9.65 -3.66 18.80
N PRO A 43 9.48 -2.34 18.82
CA PRO A 43 10.51 -1.41 18.37
C PRO A 43 11.64 -1.31 19.40
N VAL A 44 12.85 -1.06 18.90
CA VAL A 44 13.97 -0.63 19.74
C VAL A 44 13.89 0.88 19.94
N ARG A 45 13.94 1.34 21.18
CA ARG A 45 13.85 2.78 21.54
C ARG A 45 15.18 3.52 21.45
N ASP A 46 16.30 2.81 21.43
CA ASP A 46 17.63 3.39 21.30
C ASP A 46 17.91 3.78 19.82
N ILE A 47 17.24 4.83 19.39
CA ILE A 47 17.32 5.37 18.04
C ILE A 47 17.57 6.88 18.05
N VAL A 48 18.08 7.37 16.93
CA VAL A 48 18.17 8.80 16.59
C VAL A 48 17.35 9.03 15.33
N VAL A 49 16.43 10.01 15.36
CA VAL A 49 15.67 10.40 14.15
C VAL A 49 16.41 11.52 13.44
N VAL A 50 16.67 11.36 12.16
CA VAL A 50 17.33 12.34 11.30
C VAL A 50 16.39 12.71 10.16
N LYS A 51 16.22 14.01 9.93
CA LYS A 51 15.31 14.56 8.92
C LYS A 51 16.10 15.36 7.88
N PRO A 52 16.60 14.72 6.83
CA PRO A 52 17.27 15.41 5.73
C PRO A 52 16.26 16.24 4.91
N GLY A 53 16.72 17.36 4.36
CA GLY A 53 15.94 18.25 3.50
C GLY A 53 16.34 18.21 2.03
N SER A 54 17.35 17.39 1.68
CA SER A 54 17.80 17.23 0.30
C SER A 54 18.43 15.85 0.05
N THR A 55 18.61 15.50 -1.22
CA THR A 55 19.30 14.27 -1.64
C THR A 55 20.75 14.24 -1.15
N GLU A 56 21.42 15.39 -1.12
CA GLU A 56 22.80 15.52 -0.65
C GLU A 56 22.88 15.24 0.86
N GLU A 57 21.94 15.77 1.66
CA GLU A 57 21.88 15.47 3.10
C GLU A 57 21.61 13.97 3.34
N VAL A 58 20.73 13.32 2.55
CA VAL A 58 20.52 11.85 2.61
C VAL A 58 21.81 11.10 2.30
N SER A 59 22.55 11.52 1.25
CA SER A 59 23.84 10.94 0.87
C SER A 59 24.85 11.00 2.03
N GLU A 60 25.02 12.18 2.63
CA GLU A 60 25.95 12.35 3.76
C GLU A 60 25.54 11.53 4.99
N VAL A 61 24.25 11.47 5.33
CA VAL A 61 23.75 10.62 6.43
C VAL A 61 24.10 9.16 6.19
N LEU A 62 23.93 8.65 4.95
CA LEU A 62 24.26 7.25 4.62
C LEU A 62 25.78 6.99 4.64
N LYS A 63 26.61 7.93 4.19
CA LYS A 63 28.08 7.86 4.35
C LYS A 63 28.49 7.77 5.81
N LEU A 64 27.88 8.60 6.67
CA LEU A 64 28.11 8.53 8.11
C LEU A 64 27.66 7.21 8.70
N ALA A 65 26.48 6.71 8.30
CA ALA A 65 25.99 5.40 8.73
C ALA A 65 26.99 4.27 8.35
N ASN A 66 27.57 4.31 7.17
CA ASN A 66 28.61 3.36 6.76
C ASN A 66 29.89 3.50 7.59
N LYS A 67 30.38 4.73 7.78
CA LYS A 67 31.57 5.03 8.59
C LYS A 67 31.45 4.46 10.00
N TYR A 68 30.28 4.60 10.61
CA TYR A 68 30.02 4.16 11.99
C TYR A 68 29.36 2.78 12.08
N LYS A 69 29.07 2.12 10.93
CA LYS A 69 28.31 0.86 10.84
C LYS A 69 26.94 0.92 11.55
N ALA A 70 26.36 2.11 11.57
CA ALA A 70 25.05 2.36 12.18
C ALA A 70 23.93 1.82 11.26
N LYS A 71 22.89 1.24 11.85
CA LYS A 71 21.73 0.80 11.09
C LYS A 71 20.83 2.00 10.74
N VAL A 72 20.19 1.96 9.56
CA VAL A 72 19.31 3.01 9.07
C VAL A 72 17.97 2.40 8.72
N TYR A 73 16.90 2.96 9.26
CA TYR A 73 15.51 2.62 8.94
C TYR A 73 14.88 3.80 8.18
N ILE A 74 14.47 3.56 6.95
CA ILE A 74 13.81 4.59 6.14
C ILE A 74 12.37 4.72 6.62
N ARG A 75 11.94 5.97 6.83
CA ARG A 75 10.56 6.28 7.19
C ARG A 75 9.96 7.30 6.23
N GLY A 76 8.86 6.92 5.60
CA GLY A 76 7.91 7.82 4.95
C GLY A 76 6.85 8.33 5.92
N GLY A 77 5.58 8.30 5.55
CA GLY A 77 4.45 8.66 6.41
C GLY A 77 4.22 7.72 7.60
N GLY A 78 4.78 6.51 7.55
CA GLY A 78 4.57 5.47 8.57
C GLY A 78 3.24 4.75 8.42
N THR A 79 2.64 4.79 7.24
CA THR A 79 1.33 4.20 6.90
C THR A 79 1.41 2.72 6.52
N GLY A 80 2.60 2.13 6.50
CA GLY A 80 2.82 0.73 6.13
C GLY A 80 2.21 -0.26 7.12
N LEU A 81 1.80 -1.43 6.62
CA LEU A 81 1.03 -2.45 7.36
C LEU A 81 1.83 -3.73 7.67
N VAL A 82 3.16 -3.72 7.41
CA VAL A 82 3.98 -4.93 7.50
C VAL A 82 5.24 -4.77 8.37
N GLY A 83 5.32 -3.71 9.18
CA GLY A 83 6.46 -3.44 10.06
C GLY A 83 7.71 -2.95 9.32
N GLY A 84 7.53 -2.42 8.11
CA GLY A 84 8.63 -1.94 7.25
C GLY A 84 9.40 -0.77 7.85
N ALA A 85 8.71 0.16 8.52
CA ALA A 85 9.30 1.35 9.12
C ALA A 85 9.68 1.19 10.61
N ILE A 86 9.37 0.06 11.24
CA ILE A 86 9.63 -0.17 12.67
C ILE A 86 11.11 -0.51 12.92
N PRO A 87 11.84 0.25 13.74
CA PRO A 87 13.24 -0.05 14.05
C PRO A 87 13.34 -1.27 14.96
N THR A 88 14.09 -2.31 14.54
CA THR A 88 14.27 -3.57 15.25
C THR A 88 15.66 -3.70 15.90
N LYS A 89 16.56 -2.77 15.59
CA LYS A 89 17.91 -2.67 16.18
C LYS A 89 18.23 -1.20 16.47
N PRO A 90 19.16 -0.90 17.39
CA PRO A 90 19.63 0.47 17.58
C PRO A 90 20.15 1.08 16.27
N GLY A 91 19.81 2.35 16.01
CA GLY A 91 20.21 2.97 14.75
C GLY A 91 19.57 4.34 14.48
N ILE A 92 19.61 4.72 13.22
CA ILE A 92 19.06 5.98 12.70
C ILE A 92 17.70 5.69 12.06
N VAL A 93 16.67 6.45 12.42
CA VAL A 93 15.44 6.54 11.64
C VAL A 93 15.57 7.74 10.70
N LEU A 94 15.67 7.47 9.42
CA LEU A 94 15.79 8.48 8.37
C LEU A 94 14.39 8.87 7.88
N SER A 95 13.87 10.01 8.37
CA SER A 95 12.54 10.51 8.01
C SER A 95 12.63 11.52 6.87
N LEU A 96 11.92 11.24 5.77
CA LEU A 96 11.95 12.08 4.56
C LEU A 96 10.93 13.22 4.58
N GLU A 97 10.28 13.50 5.70
CA GLU A 97 9.16 14.46 5.82
C GLU A 97 9.47 15.91 5.42
N ARG A 98 10.75 16.31 5.34
CA ARG A 98 11.16 17.64 4.87
C ARG A 98 11.28 17.75 3.34
N MET A 99 11.35 16.61 2.65
CA MET A 99 11.52 16.55 1.20
C MET A 99 10.13 16.42 0.55
N ASP A 100 9.35 17.50 0.60
CA ASP A 100 7.91 17.45 0.33
C ASP A 100 7.47 18.25 -0.92
N LYS A 101 8.39 18.70 -1.76
CA LYS A 101 8.06 19.53 -2.93
C LYS A 101 7.45 18.68 -4.06
N VAL A 102 6.47 19.28 -4.74
CA VAL A 102 5.87 18.76 -5.96
C VAL A 102 5.87 19.86 -7.01
N HIS A 103 6.32 19.54 -8.20
CA HIS A 103 6.27 20.42 -9.37
C HIS A 103 5.60 19.68 -10.54
N VAL A 104 4.57 20.28 -11.14
CA VAL A 104 3.84 19.71 -12.28
C VAL A 104 4.30 20.38 -13.57
N ASP A 105 4.87 19.59 -14.46
CA ASP A 105 5.16 19.93 -15.85
C ASP A 105 3.92 19.56 -16.68
N SER A 106 3.01 20.51 -16.83
CA SER A 106 1.71 20.28 -17.48
C SER A 106 1.81 20.02 -18.97
N GLU A 107 2.83 20.58 -19.64
CA GLU A 107 3.06 20.38 -21.07
C GLU A 107 3.47 18.93 -21.36
N ASN A 108 4.27 18.34 -20.48
CA ASN A 108 4.73 16.96 -20.60
C ASN A 108 3.87 15.95 -19.82
N MET A 109 2.85 16.42 -19.06
CA MET A 109 2.02 15.61 -18.16
C MET A 109 2.87 14.77 -17.21
N VAL A 110 3.83 15.41 -16.52
CA VAL A 110 4.75 14.77 -15.58
C VAL A 110 4.78 15.56 -14.28
N ALA A 111 4.69 14.88 -13.16
CA ALA A 111 5.02 15.46 -11.85
C ALA A 111 6.44 15.08 -11.44
N GLU A 112 7.21 16.06 -10.99
CA GLU A 112 8.43 15.87 -10.23
C GLU A 112 8.08 15.99 -8.75
N ALA A 113 8.18 14.88 -8.00
CA ALA A 113 7.82 14.83 -6.59
C ALA A 113 9.00 14.38 -5.74
N GLU A 114 9.28 15.10 -4.65
CA GLU A 114 10.19 14.67 -3.61
C GLU A 114 9.55 13.53 -2.79
N ALA A 115 10.37 12.65 -2.24
CA ALA A 115 9.91 11.40 -1.62
C ALA A 115 9.04 11.57 -0.37
N GLY A 116 9.15 12.69 0.33
CA GLY A 116 8.35 13.06 1.49
C GLY A 116 7.07 13.82 1.15
N ALA A 117 6.81 14.12 -0.14
CA ALA A 117 5.53 14.66 -0.56
C ALA A 117 4.42 13.62 -0.35
N THR A 118 3.25 14.05 0.12
CA THR A 118 2.11 13.16 0.29
C THR A 118 1.40 12.90 -1.04
N LEU A 119 0.70 11.77 -1.15
CA LEU A 119 -0.16 11.48 -2.29
C LEU A 119 -1.22 12.58 -2.47
N GLY A 120 -1.84 13.04 -1.39
CA GLY A 120 -2.81 14.12 -1.42
C GLY A 120 -2.24 15.41 -2.02
N LYS A 121 -1.02 15.80 -1.63
CA LYS A 121 -0.32 16.96 -2.23
C LYS A 121 -0.07 16.78 -3.72
N LEU A 122 0.34 15.58 -4.16
CA LEU A 122 0.52 15.28 -5.58
C LEU A 122 -0.80 15.42 -6.36
N ILE A 123 -1.89 14.88 -5.80
CA ILE A 123 -3.23 14.97 -6.42
C ILE A 123 -3.66 16.44 -6.52
N GLU A 124 -3.55 17.20 -5.44
CA GLU A 124 -3.91 18.61 -5.40
C GLU A 124 -3.12 19.45 -6.43
N GLU A 125 -1.80 19.24 -6.51
CA GLU A 125 -0.95 19.95 -7.47
C GLU A 125 -1.29 19.57 -8.93
N ALA A 126 -1.57 18.29 -9.21
CA ALA A 126 -1.98 17.85 -10.54
C ALA A 126 -3.35 18.45 -10.96
N GLU A 127 -4.31 18.52 -10.02
CA GLU A 127 -5.65 19.06 -10.28
C GLU A 127 -5.65 20.56 -10.67
N LYS A 128 -4.69 21.35 -10.17
CA LYS A 128 -4.51 22.75 -10.56
C LYS A 128 -4.24 22.93 -12.08
N HIS A 129 -3.76 21.87 -12.72
CA HIS A 129 -3.48 21.81 -14.15
C HIS A 129 -4.50 20.98 -14.95
N ASN A 130 -5.64 20.63 -14.34
CA ASN A 130 -6.64 19.73 -14.93
C ASN A 130 -6.07 18.34 -15.29
N LEU A 131 -5.07 17.91 -14.52
CA LEU A 131 -4.44 16.59 -14.61
C LEU A 131 -4.78 15.77 -13.38
N MET A 132 -4.53 14.48 -13.46
CA MET A 132 -4.66 13.55 -12.34
C MET A 132 -3.46 12.60 -12.26
N PHE A 133 -3.17 12.14 -11.05
CA PHE A 133 -2.34 10.98 -10.82
C PHE A 133 -3.26 9.75 -10.72
N PRO A 134 -3.13 8.75 -11.63
CA PRO A 134 -4.12 7.68 -11.73
C PRO A 134 -4.10 6.68 -10.59
N ALA A 135 -2.90 6.28 -10.10
CA ALA A 135 -2.81 5.34 -8.99
C ALA A 135 -3.31 5.99 -7.69
N HIS A 136 -4.14 5.26 -6.93
CA HIS A 136 -4.69 5.76 -5.67
C HIS A 136 -4.63 4.65 -4.60
N PRO A 137 -3.49 4.52 -3.90
CA PRO A 137 -3.28 3.51 -2.86
C PRO A 137 -4.10 3.70 -1.57
N GLY A 138 -5.15 4.48 -1.59
CA GLY A 138 -6.12 4.62 -0.51
C GLY A 138 -5.76 5.66 0.56
N ASP A 139 -4.52 5.77 0.99
CA ASP A 139 -4.07 6.73 2.01
C ASP A 139 -3.38 7.94 1.37
N GLU A 140 -4.10 9.07 1.31
CA GLU A 140 -3.57 10.32 0.77
C GLU A 140 -2.47 10.95 1.64
N GLY A 141 -2.32 10.53 2.90
CA GLY A 141 -1.21 10.90 3.79
C GLY A 141 0.08 10.12 3.54
N ALA A 142 0.03 9.04 2.76
CA ALA A 142 1.20 8.25 2.43
C ALA A 142 2.21 9.06 1.58
N PHE A 143 3.51 8.89 1.86
CA PHE A 143 4.56 9.61 1.15
C PHE A 143 4.92 8.91 -0.17
N ILE A 144 5.17 9.70 -1.22
CA ILE A 144 5.49 9.23 -2.57
C ILE A 144 6.66 8.24 -2.57
N GLY A 145 7.73 8.50 -1.81
CA GLY A 145 8.86 7.58 -1.68
C GLY A 145 8.47 6.22 -1.08
N GLY A 146 7.56 6.22 -0.10
CA GLY A 146 7.02 5.00 0.51
C GLY A 146 6.13 4.23 -0.46
N LEU A 147 5.24 4.91 -1.18
CA LEU A 147 4.36 4.31 -2.19
C LEU A 147 5.17 3.64 -3.32
N ILE A 148 6.25 4.29 -3.78
CA ILE A 148 7.16 3.72 -4.79
C ILE A 148 7.90 2.52 -4.19
N ALA A 149 8.47 2.65 -3.00
CA ALA A 149 9.23 1.59 -2.36
C ALA A 149 8.39 0.32 -2.13
N CYS A 150 7.09 0.47 -1.83
CA CYS A 150 6.15 -0.65 -1.69
C CYS A 150 5.52 -1.10 -3.02
N ASN A 151 5.66 -0.32 -4.10
CA ASN A 151 4.88 -0.50 -5.33
C ASN A 151 3.37 -0.55 -5.04
N ALA A 152 2.88 0.41 -4.25
CA ALA A 152 1.53 0.41 -3.72
C ALA A 152 0.45 0.34 -4.81
N GLY A 153 -0.63 -0.37 -4.51
CA GLY A 153 -1.76 -0.61 -5.40
C GLY A 153 -2.97 0.28 -5.09
N GLY A 154 -4.06 -0.32 -4.63
CA GLY A 154 -5.32 0.31 -4.22
C GLY A 154 -6.46 0.13 -5.19
N SER A 155 -7.60 0.70 -4.86
CA SER A 155 -8.90 0.46 -5.49
C SER A 155 -8.95 0.68 -7.01
N ARG A 156 -8.10 1.58 -7.54
CA ARG A 156 -8.06 1.90 -8.99
C ARG A 156 -7.18 0.96 -9.79
N ALA A 157 -6.48 0.03 -9.16
CA ALA A 157 -5.50 -0.82 -9.85
C ALA A 157 -6.12 -1.65 -10.98
N VAL A 158 -7.38 -2.01 -10.89
CA VAL A 158 -8.13 -2.70 -11.95
C VAL A 158 -8.13 -1.94 -13.29
N LYS A 159 -8.27 -0.61 -13.30
CA LYS A 159 -8.23 0.23 -14.51
C LYS A 159 -6.85 0.84 -14.76
N THR A 160 -6.18 1.27 -13.71
CA THR A 160 -5.01 2.14 -13.83
C THR A 160 -3.69 1.42 -13.51
N GLY A 161 -3.71 0.24 -12.91
CA GLY A 161 -2.50 -0.41 -12.41
C GLY A 161 -1.99 0.22 -11.11
N VAL A 162 -0.74 -0.05 -10.79
CA VAL A 162 -0.08 0.29 -9.53
C VAL A 162 1.06 1.29 -9.74
N MET A 163 1.74 1.72 -8.67
CA MET A 163 2.80 2.75 -8.72
C MET A 163 3.82 2.54 -9.83
N ARG A 164 4.31 1.31 -10.07
CA ARG A 164 5.32 1.02 -11.12
C ARG A 164 4.92 1.46 -12.52
N ASN A 165 3.62 1.53 -12.81
CA ASN A 165 3.10 1.91 -14.13
C ASN A 165 3.29 3.40 -14.44
N TYR A 166 3.60 4.21 -13.42
CA TYR A 166 3.67 5.66 -13.51
C TYR A 166 5.07 6.23 -13.25
N VAL A 167 5.98 5.42 -12.72
CA VAL A 167 7.37 5.85 -12.46
C VAL A 167 8.13 5.92 -13.78
N LEU A 168 8.44 7.13 -14.25
CA LEU A 168 9.26 7.40 -15.44
C LEU A 168 10.75 7.47 -15.09
N GLY A 169 11.07 7.93 -13.89
CA GLY A 169 12.44 8.05 -13.41
C GLY A 169 12.49 8.28 -11.90
N LEU A 170 13.65 8.04 -11.32
CA LEU A 170 13.94 8.16 -9.90
C LEU A 170 15.28 8.83 -9.65
N GLU A 171 15.36 9.56 -8.56
CA GLU A 171 16.62 9.87 -7.89
C GLU A 171 16.70 9.00 -6.63
N VAL A 172 17.78 8.23 -6.51
CA VAL A 172 17.97 7.23 -5.45
C VAL A 172 19.34 7.39 -4.84
N VAL A 173 19.42 7.42 -3.51
CA VAL A 173 20.70 7.33 -2.81
C VAL A 173 20.95 5.88 -2.42
N LEU A 174 22.07 5.32 -2.88
CA LEU A 174 22.51 3.98 -2.52
C LEU A 174 22.90 3.91 -1.03
N PRO A 175 22.87 2.73 -0.42
CA PRO A 175 23.27 2.56 0.99
C PRO A 175 24.67 3.08 1.29
N THR A 176 25.58 3.10 0.29
CA THR A 176 26.96 3.61 0.36
C THR A 176 27.06 5.14 0.25
N GLY A 177 25.95 5.82 -0.12
CA GLY A 177 25.85 7.27 -0.23
C GLY A 177 25.95 7.81 -1.67
N GLU A 178 26.23 7.00 -2.69
CA GLU A 178 26.20 7.46 -4.07
C GLU A 178 24.78 7.76 -4.54
N VAL A 179 24.65 8.80 -5.37
CA VAL A 179 23.37 9.22 -5.95
C VAL A 179 23.23 8.68 -7.36
N LEU A 180 22.14 7.95 -7.61
CA LEU A 180 21.76 7.49 -8.93
C LEU A 180 20.58 8.32 -9.47
N LYS A 181 20.72 8.80 -10.71
CA LYS A 181 19.61 9.41 -11.47
C LYS A 181 19.20 8.43 -12.55
N LEU A 182 18.00 7.90 -12.44
CA LEU A 182 17.49 6.77 -13.23
C LEU A 182 16.27 7.21 -14.04
N GLY A 183 16.22 6.81 -15.32
CA GLY A 183 15.12 7.17 -16.20
C GLY A 183 15.16 8.63 -16.66
N ALA A 184 14.02 9.14 -17.14
CA ALA A 184 13.84 10.50 -17.63
C ALA A 184 12.35 10.86 -17.64
N LYS A 185 11.99 12.11 -17.98
CA LYS A 185 10.58 12.56 -18.18
C LYS A 185 9.99 12.03 -19.50
N THR A 186 10.33 10.81 -19.90
CA THR A 186 9.89 10.21 -21.17
C THR A 186 9.28 8.84 -20.94
N ILE A 187 8.20 8.54 -21.69
CA ILE A 187 7.51 7.23 -21.58
C ILE A 187 8.40 6.09 -22.10
N LYS A 188 9.16 6.34 -23.19
CA LYS A 188 10.07 5.36 -23.77
C LYS A 188 11.50 5.71 -23.41
N ASN A 189 12.20 4.76 -22.74
CA ASN A 189 13.61 4.86 -22.46
C ASN A 189 14.22 3.45 -22.37
N ASN A 190 14.94 3.07 -23.40
CA ASN A 190 15.64 1.76 -23.49
C ASN A 190 17.17 1.92 -23.41
N PHE A 191 17.64 3.05 -22.87
CA PHE A 191 19.08 3.31 -22.72
C PHE A 191 19.60 2.72 -21.42
N GLY A 192 20.19 1.53 -21.48
CA GLY A 192 20.68 0.76 -20.35
C GLY A 192 19.60 -0.14 -19.71
N TYR A 193 19.97 -0.79 -18.61
CA TYR A 193 19.03 -1.57 -17.82
C TYR A 193 17.99 -0.67 -17.14
N ASN A 194 16.76 -1.15 -16.98
CA ASN A 194 15.73 -0.45 -16.24
C ASN A 194 15.95 -0.55 -14.72
N LEU A 195 16.99 0.13 -14.23
CA LEU A 195 17.34 0.12 -12.82
C LEU A 195 16.30 0.85 -11.94
N ALA A 196 15.53 1.78 -12.50
CA ALA A 196 14.46 2.43 -11.73
C ALA A 196 13.49 1.41 -11.14
N HIS A 197 13.10 0.40 -11.93
CA HIS A 197 12.19 -0.65 -11.47
C HIS A 197 12.82 -1.64 -10.49
N LEU A 198 14.14 -1.64 -10.29
CA LEU A 198 14.79 -2.40 -9.22
C LEU A 198 14.44 -1.82 -7.83
N PHE A 199 14.24 -0.50 -7.75
CA PHE A 199 13.92 0.19 -6.50
C PHE A 199 12.42 0.25 -6.22
N VAL A 200 11.57 0.16 -7.25
CA VAL A 200 10.11 0.08 -7.09
C VAL A 200 9.75 -1.29 -6.50
N GLY A 201 9.07 -1.31 -5.37
CA GLY A 201 8.74 -2.54 -4.64
C GLY A 201 9.92 -3.15 -3.86
N SER A 202 11.04 -2.44 -3.73
CA SER A 202 12.19 -2.89 -2.93
C SER A 202 12.02 -2.66 -1.42
N GLU A 203 10.95 -2.02 -0.98
CA GLU A 203 10.66 -1.66 0.41
C GLU A 203 11.84 -0.94 1.10
N GLY A 204 12.62 -0.16 0.32
CA GLY A 204 13.74 0.60 0.81
C GLY A 204 14.96 -0.23 1.24
N VAL A 205 15.03 -1.54 0.94
CA VAL A 205 16.21 -2.34 1.32
C VAL A 205 17.38 -2.18 0.35
N LEU A 206 17.15 -1.66 -0.86
CA LEU A 206 18.18 -1.49 -1.88
C LEU A 206 18.70 -0.05 -2.00
N GLY A 207 17.95 0.94 -1.56
CA GLY A 207 18.29 2.35 -1.65
C GLY A 207 17.18 3.25 -1.13
N VAL A 208 17.47 4.53 -0.98
CA VAL A 208 16.54 5.57 -0.53
C VAL A 208 16.08 6.38 -1.74
N VAL A 209 14.82 6.24 -2.12
CA VAL A 209 14.20 7.13 -3.13
C VAL A 209 14.10 8.52 -2.52
N THR A 210 14.63 9.52 -3.20
CA THR A 210 14.59 10.93 -2.78
C THR A 210 13.72 11.78 -3.68
N LYS A 211 13.59 11.42 -4.96
CA LYS A 211 12.76 12.12 -5.94
C LYS A 211 12.23 11.16 -7.00
N ALA A 212 11.05 11.44 -7.55
CA ALA A 212 10.44 10.68 -8.63
C ALA A 212 9.90 11.57 -9.74
N TYR A 213 9.97 11.09 -10.99
CA TYR A 213 9.23 11.60 -12.14
C TYR A 213 8.03 10.68 -12.38
N LEU A 214 6.83 11.22 -12.21
CA LEU A 214 5.57 10.47 -12.23
C LEU A 214 4.72 10.93 -13.41
N ARG A 215 4.24 9.97 -14.20
CA ARG A 215 3.34 10.24 -15.32
C ARG A 215 1.96 10.65 -14.82
N LEU A 216 1.44 11.75 -15.37
CA LEU A 216 0.09 12.24 -15.16
C LEU A 216 -0.79 11.99 -16.39
N TYR A 217 -2.10 12.14 -16.20
CA TYR A 217 -3.10 11.99 -17.26
C TYR A 217 -4.14 13.11 -17.17
N PRO A 218 -4.85 13.42 -18.28
CA PRO A 218 -6.02 14.28 -18.21
C PRO A 218 -7.06 13.71 -17.26
N LYS A 219 -7.75 14.57 -16.51
CA LYS A 219 -8.81 14.16 -15.58
C LYS A 219 -10.03 13.64 -16.35
N TRP A 220 -10.67 12.58 -15.85
CA TRP A 220 -11.95 12.13 -16.38
C TRP A 220 -13.02 13.17 -16.11
N SER A 221 -13.87 13.42 -17.15
CA SER A 221 -14.92 14.45 -17.07
C SER A 221 -16.15 13.98 -16.31
N TYR A 222 -16.47 12.68 -16.42
CA TYR A 222 -17.69 12.10 -15.89
C TYR A 222 -17.38 10.91 -14.99
N THR A 223 -17.99 10.88 -13.81
CA THR A 223 -17.82 9.79 -12.83
C THR A 223 -19.17 9.41 -12.25
N ALA A 224 -19.34 8.14 -11.92
CA ALA A 224 -20.48 7.63 -11.19
C ALA A 224 -20.05 6.52 -10.24
N THR A 225 -20.79 6.37 -9.15
CA THR A 225 -20.65 5.24 -8.23
C THR A 225 -21.98 4.51 -8.15
N ILE A 226 -21.95 3.19 -8.37
CA ILE A 226 -23.08 2.31 -8.16
C ILE A 226 -22.73 1.28 -7.08
N VAL A 227 -23.58 1.19 -6.06
CA VAL A 227 -23.46 0.19 -5.00
C VAL A 227 -24.55 -0.84 -5.20
N VAL A 228 -24.15 -2.09 -5.38
CA VAL A 228 -25.01 -3.22 -5.65
C VAL A 228 -25.10 -4.12 -4.42
N PRO A 229 -26.27 -4.22 -3.76
CA PRO A 229 -26.46 -5.07 -2.59
C PRO A 229 -26.84 -6.52 -3.00
N PHE A 230 -26.41 -7.48 -2.17
CA PHE A 230 -26.69 -8.91 -2.35
C PHE A 230 -27.06 -9.56 -1.00
N ASP A 231 -27.82 -10.67 -1.09
CA ASP A 231 -28.11 -11.57 0.01
C ASP A 231 -27.07 -12.71 0.15
N SER A 232 -26.14 -12.82 -0.81
CA SER A 232 -25.15 -13.87 -0.89
C SER A 232 -23.78 -13.32 -1.32
N ARG A 233 -22.75 -13.65 -0.53
CA ARG A 233 -21.34 -13.34 -0.84
C ARG A 233 -20.93 -13.90 -2.20
N VAL A 234 -21.33 -15.14 -2.50
CA VAL A 234 -21.01 -15.81 -3.77
C VAL A 234 -21.63 -15.10 -4.98
N LYS A 235 -22.88 -14.60 -4.87
CA LYS A 235 -23.52 -13.82 -5.95
C LYS A 235 -22.75 -12.53 -6.25
N ALA A 236 -22.29 -11.82 -5.23
CA ALA A 236 -21.49 -10.61 -5.40
C ALA A 236 -20.20 -10.90 -6.20
N PHE A 237 -19.46 -11.96 -5.83
CA PHE A 237 -18.23 -12.33 -6.55
C PHE A 237 -18.48 -12.83 -7.98
N LYS A 238 -19.59 -13.56 -8.23
CA LYS A 238 -19.99 -13.95 -9.60
C LYS A 238 -20.31 -12.71 -10.44
N THR A 239 -21.02 -11.74 -9.88
CA THR A 239 -21.29 -10.47 -10.56
C THR A 239 -20.00 -9.72 -10.90
N ALA A 240 -19.07 -9.59 -9.94
CA ALA A 240 -17.79 -8.96 -10.18
C ALA A 240 -17.03 -9.61 -11.34
N LYS A 241 -16.94 -10.93 -11.33
CA LYS A 241 -16.31 -11.71 -12.41
C LYS A 241 -17.01 -11.49 -13.75
N LYS A 242 -18.34 -11.52 -13.80
CA LYS A 242 -19.13 -11.27 -15.01
C LYS A 242 -18.85 -9.87 -15.60
N LEU A 243 -18.80 -8.83 -14.76
CA LEU A 243 -18.47 -7.47 -15.18
C LEU A 243 -17.09 -7.41 -15.85
N LEU A 244 -16.07 -7.96 -15.20
CA LEU A 244 -14.69 -7.93 -15.72
C LEU A 244 -14.51 -8.71 -17.02
N PHE A 245 -15.19 -9.87 -17.16
CA PHE A 245 -15.09 -10.70 -18.36
C PHE A 245 -15.95 -10.18 -19.53
N SER A 246 -16.81 -9.19 -19.31
CA SER A 246 -17.60 -8.55 -20.38
C SER A 246 -16.85 -7.49 -21.17
N GLY A 247 -15.65 -7.11 -20.72
CA GLY A 247 -14.88 -6.01 -21.30
C GLY A 247 -15.09 -4.66 -20.57
N LEU A 248 -15.98 -4.59 -19.59
CA LEU A 248 -16.10 -3.42 -18.71
C LEU A 248 -14.88 -3.35 -17.78
N ILE A 249 -14.15 -2.24 -17.83
CA ILE A 249 -13.01 -1.98 -16.93
C ILE A 249 -13.36 -0.78 -16.05
N PRO A 250 -14.00 -0.98 -14.89
CA PRO A 250 -14.38 0.12 -14.00
C PRO A 250 -13.14 0.77 -13.41
N LEU A 251 -13.27 2.05 -12.98
CA LEU A 251 -12.20 2.72 -12.25
C LEU A 251 -11.87 2.00 -10.94
N ALA A 252 -12.90 1.50 -10.25
CA ALA A 252 -12.74 0.63 -9.09
C ALA A 252 -13.89 -0.38 -9.03
N LEU A 253 -13.59 -1.57 -8.55
CA LEU A 253 -14.57 -2.62 -8.26
C LEU A 253 -14.25 -3.19 -6.88
N GLU A 254 -15.01 -2.74 -5.88
CA GLU A 254 -14.79 -3.00 -4.48
C GLU A 254 -15.84 -3.96 -3.93
N TYR A 255 -15.42 -4.83 -3.04
CA TYR A 255 -16.31 -5.70 -2.28
C TYR A 255 -16.20 -5.41 -0.79
N PHE A 256 -17.29 -5.50 -0.05
CA PHE A 256 -17.31 -5.46 1.42
C PHE A 256 -18.59 -6.05 2.02
N ASP A 257 -18.46 -6.63 3.22
CA ASP A 257 -19.56 -7.13 4.02
C ASP A 257 -20.29 -5.98 4.73
N ARG A 258 -21.60 -6.12 5.01
CA ARG A 258 -22.41 -5.13 5.76
C ARG A 258 -21.79 -4.76 7.11
N ARG A 259 -21.45 -5.75 7.94
CA ARG A 259 -20.87 -5.52 9.26
C ARG A 259 -19.57 -4.70 9.20
N VAL A 260 -18.78 -4.89 8.15
CA VAL A 260 -17.53 -4.18 7.91
C VAL A 260 -17.79 -2.72 7.56
N ILE A 261 -18.70 -2.45 6.61
CA ILE A 261 -18.98 -1.09 6.15
C ILE A 261 -19.75 -0.27 7.19
N GLU A 262 -20.66 -0.89 7.95
CA GLU A 262 -21.38 -0.23 9.05
C GLU A 262 -20.43 0.11 10.21
N ALA A 263 -19.45 -0.73 10.52
CA ALA A 263 -18.42 -0.42 11.51
C ALA A 263 -17.62 0.82 11.09
N SER A 264 -17.27 0.92 9.81
CA SER A 264 -16.57 2.07 9.25
C SER A 264 -17.44 3.34 9.26
N ALA A 265 -18.69 3.26 8.82
CA ALA A 265 -19.63 4.38 8.87
C ALA A 265 -19.79 4.90 10.31
N LYS A 266 -19.98 3.99 11.26
CA LYS A 266 -20.10 4.32 12.69
C LYS A 266 -18.82 5.00 13.23
N HIS A 267 -17.64 4.52 12.83
CA HIS A 267 -16.36 5.13 13.20
C HIS A 267 -16.27 6.59 12.78
N LEU A 268 -16.82 6.91 11.61
CA LEU A 268 -16.88 8.27 11.06
C LEU A 268 -18.03 9.12 11.61
N GLY A 269 -18.92 8.56 12.44
CA GLY A 269 -20.17 9.23 12.86
C GLY A 269 -21.18 9.39 11.71
N LEU A 270 -21.08 8.54 10.69
CA LEU A 270 -21.96 8.49 9.52
C LEU A 270 -22.87 7.25 9.57
N GLN A 271 -23.82 7.19 8.64
CA GLN A 271 -24.66 6.01 8.41
C GLN A 271 -24.41 5.49 7.00
N TRP A 272 -24.37 4.16 6.85
CA TRP A 272 -24.37 3.53 5.53
C TRP A 272 -25.75 3.68 4.90
N PRO A 273 -25.87 4.23 3.67
CA PRO A 273 -27.18 4.61 3.13
C PRO A 273 -28.01 3.45 2.58
N ILE A 274 -27.41 2.28 2.31
CA ILE A 274 -28.10 1.15 1.69
C ILE A 274 -28.59 0.18 2.76
N MET A 275 -29.91 0.05 2.93
CA MET A 275 -30.53 -0.69 4.02
C MET A 275 -30.68 -2.19 3.75
N GLU A 276 -30.70 -2.63 2.49
CA GLU A 276 -30.86 -4.02 2.10
C GLU A 276 -29.53 -4.70 1.77
N GLY A 277 -29.52 -6.05 1.83
CA GLY A 277 -28.35 -6.90 1.50
C GLY A 277 -27.29 -6.95 2.58
N ASP A 278 -26.58 -8.05 2.65
CA ASP A 278 -25.49 -8.28 3.61
C ASP A 278 -24.11 -8.13 2.97
N TYR A 279 -24.02 -8.10 1.65
CA TYR A 279 -22.82 -8.07 0.84
C TYR A 279 -22.96 -7.02 -0.26
N PHE A 280 -21.90 -6.29 -0.55
CA PHE A 280 -21.96 -5.18 -1.49
C PHE A 280 -20.82 -5.24 -2.49
N LEU A 281 -21.14 -4.89 -3.75
CA LEU A 281 -20.17 -4.43 -4.72
C LEU A 281 -20.33 -2.92 -4.90
N MET A 282 -19.24 -2.17 -4.79
CA MET A 282 -19.20 -0.77 -5.17
C MET A 282 -18.37 -0.64 -6.46
N VAL A 283 -19.05 -0.25 -7.52
CA VAL A 283 -18.45 -0.03 -8.83
C VAL A 283 -18.31 1.47 -9.04
N ILE A 284 -17.09 1.94 -9.27
CA ILE A 284 -16.82 3.32 -9.62
C ILE A 284 -16.47 3.35 -11.10
N LEU A 285 -17.22 4.15 -11.85
CA LEU A 285 -17.02 4.39 -13.28
C LEU A 285 -16.44 5.78 -13.52
N ALA A 286 -15.57 5.91 -14.51
CA ALA A 286 -14.96 7.19 -14.86
C ALA A 286 -14.62 7.21 -16.34
N GLU A 287 -15.27 8.14 -17.07
CA GLU A 287 -15.22 8.21 -18.50
C GLU A 287 -15.05 9.66 -19.02
N ALA A 288 -14.54 9.78 -20.25
CA ALA A 288 -14.39 11.06 -20.94
C ALA A 288 -15.72 11.56 -21.56
N LEU A 289 -16.65 10.63 -21.85
CA LEU A 289 -17.93 10.91 -22.50
C LEU A 289 -19.08 10.44 -21.61
N GLU A 290 -20.08 11.28 -21.44
CA GLU A 290 -21.23 11.02 -20.57
C GLU A 290 -22.08 9.84 -21.04
N ASP A 291 -22.30 9.73 -22.37
CA ASP A 291 -23.09 8.63 -22.94
C ASP A 291 -22.44 7.25 -22.65
N VAL A 292 -21.11 7.18 -22.67
CA VAL A 292 -20.39 5.94 -22.34
C VAL A 292 -20.61 5.59 -20.86
N LEU A 293 -20.53 6.57 -19.97
CA LEU A 293 -20.79 6.37 -18.55
C LEU A 293 -22.19 5.80 -18.28
N PHE A 294 -23.21 6.33 -18.97
CA PHE A 294 -24.60 5.83 -18.85
C PHE A 294 -24.76 4.40 -19.35
N LEU A 295 -24.17 4.07 -20.49
CA LEU A 295 -24.18 2.72 -21.02
C LEU A 295 -23.50 1.72 -20.07
N GLU A 296 -22.39 2.12 -19.45
CA GLU A 296 -21.72 1.28 -18.44
C GLU A 296 -22.57 1.10 -17.17
N LEU A 297 -23.26 2.16 -16.69
CA LEU A 297 -24.17 2.07 -15.55
C LEU A 297 -25.32 1.09 -15.83
N GLU A 298 -25.98 1.20 -16.99
CA GLU A 298 -27.05 0.29 -17.42
C GLU A 298 -26.54 -1.16 -17.49
N TYR A 299 -25.33 -1.34 -18.02
CA TYR A 299 -24.74 -2.68 -18.10
C TYR A 299 -24.46 -3.27 -16.72
N VAL A 300 -23.93 -2.48 -15.77
CA VAL A 300 -23.68 -2.92 -14.38
C VAL A 300 -24.99 -3.33 -13.71
N ASP A 301 -26.04 -2.51 -13.82
CA ASP A 301 -27.37 -2.80 -13.25
C ASP A 301 -27.93 -4.11 -13.83
N LYS A 302 -27.93 -4.26 -15.16
CA LYS A 302 -28.39 -5.45 -15.83
C LYS A 302 -27.64 -6.70 -15.40
N ALA A 303 -26.30 -6.66 -15.43
CA ALA A 303 -25.46 -7.79 -15.05
C ALA A 303 -25.66 -8.22 -13.59
N ALA A 304 -25.85 -7.24 -12.70
CA ALA A 304 -26.13 -7.47 -11.29
C ALA A 304 -27.51 -8.15 -11.07
N ARG A 305 -28.55 -7.64 -11.72
CA ARG A 305 -29.90 -8.24 -11.64
C ARG A 305 -29.95 -9.67 -12.18
N GLU A 306 -29.23 -9.97 -13.26
CA GLU A 306 -29.12 -11.33 -13.81
C GLU A 306 -28.48 -12.32 -12.81
N GLU A 307 -27.61 -11.86 -11.91
CA GLU A 307 -27.02 -12.67 -10.83
C GLU A 307 -27.83 -12.60 -9.51
N GLY A 308 -29.00 -11.95 -9.54
CA GLY A 308 -29.92 -11.86 -8.40
C GLY A 308 -29.49 -10.87 -7.33
N SER A 309 -29.03 -9.69 -7.74
CA SER A 309 -28.86 -8.55 -6.83
C SER A 309 -30.18 -8.04 -6.29
N LEU A 310 -30.12 -7.37 -5.14
CA LEU A 310 -31.19 -6.50 -4.67
C LEU A 310 -31.14 -5.16 -5.42
N GLU A 311 -31.97 -4.18 -5.03
CA GLU A 311 -32.04 -2.89 -5.75
C GLU A 311 -30.73 -2.10 -5.64
N PRO A 312 -30.03 -1.80 -6.75
CA PRO A 312 -28.79 -1.00 -6.73
C PRO A 312 -29.06 0.47 -6.39
N PHE A 313 -28.09 1.10 -5.76
CA PHE A 313 -28.03 2.55 -5.54
C PHE A 313 -26.94 3.17 -6.42
N ALA A 314 -27.31 4.08 -7.31
CA ALA A 314 -26.39 4.77 -8.17
C ALA A 314 -26.40 6.29 -7.96
N THR A 315 -25.23 6.93 -8.02
CA THR A 315 -25.11 8.38 -7.90
C THR A 315 -23.98 8.95 -8.75
N GLN A 316 -24.21 10.13 -9.35
CA GLN A 316 -23.23 10.98 -10.00
C GLN A 316 -22.87 12.21 -9.14
N ARG A 317 -23.57 12.42 -8.04
CA ARG A 317 -23.33 13.53 -7.12
C ARG A 317 -21.98 13.38 -6.43
N THR A 318 -21.10 14.35 -6.62
CA THR A 318 -19.72 14.32 -6.11
C THR A 318 -19.66 14.17 -4.58
N ASP A 319 -20.57 14.81 -3.85
CA ASP A 319 -20.63 14.73 -2.38
C ASP A 319 -21.01 13.34 -1.89
N GLU A 320 -21.96 12.68 -2.55
CA GLU A 320 -22.36 11.30 -2.23
C GLU A 320 -21.26 10.31 -2.58
N GLN A 321 -20.66 10.41 -3.78
CA GLN A 321 -19.54 9.57 -4.17
C GLN A 321 -18.37 9.69 -3.19
N LYS A 322 -18.00 10.90 -2.79
CA LYS A 322 -16.95 11.14 -1.77
C LYS A 322 -17.30 10.52 -0.42
N THR A 323 -18.56 10.60 -0.01
CA THR A 323 -19.03 10.01 1.26
C THR A 323 -18.94 8.49 1.24
N LEU A 324 -19.43 7.85 0.17
CA LEU A 324 -19.35 6.40 0.00
C LEU A 324 -17.88 5.92 0.00
N LEU A 325 -17.04 6.60 -0.75
CA LEU A 325 -15.62 6.26 -0.83
C LEU A 325 -14.91 6.47 0.51
N LYS A 326 -15.22 7.55 1.23
CA LYS A 326 -14.67 7.81 2.57
C LYS A 326 -15.05 6.69 3.55
N ILE A 327 -16.32 6.28 3.58
CA ILE A 327 -16.75 5.17 4.44
C ILE A 327 -15.98 3.90 4.06
N ARG A 328 -15.81 3.59 2.75
CA ARG A 328 -15.05 2.42 2.29
C ARG A 328 -13.58 2.49 2.72
N SER A 329 -12.94 3.65 2.63
CA SER A 329 -11.51 3.81 2.91
C SER A 329 -11.16 3.64 4.40
N GLU A 330 -12.09 3.93 5.31
CA GLU A 330 -11.85 3.88 6.75
C GLU A 330 -12.14 2.50 7.39
N ILE A 331 -12.40 1.47 6.58
CA ILE A 331 -12.67 0.12 7.09
C ILE A 331 -11.52 -0.39 7.96
N PHE A 332 -10.28 -0.29 7.50
CA PHE A 332 -9.12 -0.72 8.28
C PHE A 332 -9.03 0.02 9.62
N THR A 333 -9.15 1.35 9.60
CA THR A 333 -9.09 2.19 10.81
C THR A 333 -10.17 1.80 11.82
N ALA A 334 -11.39 1.54 11.35
CA ALA A 334 -12.50 1.13 12.18
C ALA A 334 -12.30 -0.24 12.86
N LEU A 335 -11.64 -1.18 12.17
CA LEU A 335 -11.40 -2.55 12.66
C LEU A 335 -10.05 -2.71 13.39
N LYS A 336 -9.13 -1.75 13.26
CA LYS A 336 -7.73 -1.86 13.71
C LYS A 336 -7.59 -2.30 15.16
N LYS A 337 -8.45 -1.79 16.06
CA LYS A 337 -8.41 -2.08 17.49
C LYS A 337 -8.55 -3.58 17.80
N ASP A 338 -9.41 -4.25 17.06
CA ASP A 338 -9.77 -5.65 17.27
C ASP A 338 -8.99 -6.60 16.37
N THR A 339 -8.19 -6.05 15.43
CA THR A 339 -7.42 -6.82 14.45
C THR A 339 -6.15 -7.39 15.06
N PHE A 340 -5.98 -8.71 14.95
CA PHE A 340 -4.73 -9.42 15.21
C PHE A 340 -3.77 -9.28 14.03
N ASP A 341 -4.26 -9.58 12.81
CA ASP A 341 -3.52 -9.46 11.54
C ASP A 341 -4.48 -9.08 10.41
N ILE A 342 -4.00 -8.32 9.43
CA ILE A 342 -4.69 -8.06 8.17
C ILE A 342 -3.97 -8.81 7.05
N LEU A 343 -4.68 -9.74 6.44
CA LEU A 343 -4.17 -10.56 5.35
C LEU A 343 -4.48 -9.87 4.02
N ASP A 344 -3.47 -9.80 3.18
CA ASP A 344 -3.46 -9.06 1.90
C ASP A 344 -3.32 -10.05 0.73
N THR A 345 -4.25 -10.98 0.66
CA THR A 345 -4.21 -12.05 -0.34
C THR A 345 -4.66 -11.57 -1.70
N THR A 346 -3.97 -12.01 -2.76
CA THR A 346 -4.42 -11.79 -4.14
C THR A 346 -4.48 -13.12 -4.85
N VAL A 347 -5.58 -13.37 -5.55
CA VAL A 347 -5.79 -14.59 -6.34
C VAL A 347 -6.09 -14.24 -7.80
N PRO A 348 -5.79 -15.14 -8.75
CA PRO A 348 -6.21 -14.93 -10.13
C PRO A 348 -7.72 -14.67 -10.23
N LEU A 349 -8.13 -13.72 -11.07
CA LEU A 349 -9.53 -13.28 -11.21
C LEU A 349 -10.52 -14.44 -11.41
N GLY A 350 -10.12 -15.47 -12.16
CA GLY A 350 -10.91 -16.68 -12.36
C GLY A 350 -11.15 -17.53 -11.10
N SER A 351 -10.42 -17.26 -10.01
CA SER A 351 -10.43 -18.05 -8.76
C SER A 351 -11.02 -17.30 -7.57
N VAL A 352 -11.48 -16.05 -7.74
CA VAL A 352 -11.91 -15.20 -6.63
C VAL A 352 -13.11 -15.80 -5.89
N ASP A 353 -14.09 -16.33 -6.62
CA ASP A 353 -15.25 -17.01 -6.07
C ASP A 353 -14.87 -18.25 -5.23
N LYS A 354 -13.97 -19.08 -5.73
CA LYS A 354 -13.46 -20.27 -5.02
C LYS A 354 -12.67 -19.88 -3.77
N PHE A 355 -11.92 -18.78 -3.83
CA PHE A 355 -11.17 -18.29 -2.68
C PHE A 355 -12.12 -17.86 -1.57
N ILE A 356 -13.17 -17.12 -1.90
CA ILE A 356 -14.20 -16.70 -0.93
C ILE A 356 -14.94 -17.89 -0.33
N GLU A 357 -15.26 -18.93 -1.12
CA GLU A 357 -15.84 -20.17 -0.60
C GLU A 357 -14.90 -20.83 0.44
N ALA A 358 -13.61 -20.91 0.14
CA ALA A 358 -12.61 -21.43 1.08
C ALA A 358 -12.52 -20.59 2.36
N VAL A 359 -12.59 -19.26 2.27
CA VAL A 359 -12.64 -18.38 3.45
C VAL A 359 -13.88 -18.65 4.30
N MET A 360 -15.04 -18.81 3.67
CA MET A 360 -16.29 -19.18 4.38
C MET A 360 -16.19 -20.56 5.05
N ASP A 361 -15.49 -21.51 4.46
CA ASP A 361 -15.23 -22.82 5.09
C ASP A 361 -14.34 -22.67 6.33
N ILE A 362 -13.33 -21.83 6.28
CA ILE A 362 -12.46 -21.51 7.42
C ILE A 362 -13.28 -20.82 8.52
N GLU A 363 -14.15 -19.85 8.19
CA GLU A 363 -15.07 -19.22 9.14
C GLU A 363 -15.90 -20.27 9.89
N ARG A 364 -16.52 -21.20 9.13
CA ARG A 364 -17.35 -22.29 9.71
C ARG A 364 -16.53 -23.24 10.57
N LYS A 365 -15.37 -23.65 10.09
CA LYS A 365 -14.47 -24.58 10.79
C LYS A 365 -14.05 -24.05 12.17
N HIS A 366 -13.72 -22.77 12.23
CA HIS A 366 -13.25 -22.13 13.47
C HIS A 366 -14.36 -21.47 14.29
N GLY A 367 -15.59 -21.33 13.74
CA GLY A 367 -16.69 -20.64 14.41
C GLY A 367 -16.42 -19.16 14.65
N VAL A 368 -15.67 -18.52 13.76
CA VAL A 368 -15.25 -17.10 13.86
C VAL A 368 -15.80 -16.29 12.69
N TRP A 369 -15.91 -14.99 12.88
CA TRP A 369 -16.20 -14.07 11.79
C TRP A 369 -14.88 -13.50 11.24
N LEU A 370 -14.64 -13.68 9.96
CA LEU A 370 -13.52 -13.08 9.24
C LEU A 370 -14.05 -11.87 8.43
N PRO A 371 -13.80 -10.63 8.87
CA PRO A 371 -14.14 -9.44 8.09
C PRO A 371 -13.48 -9.49 6.72
N VAL A 372 -14.28 -9.40 5.65
CA VAL A 372 -13.81 -9.45 4.26
C VAL A 372 -14.18 -8.15 3.54
N TYR A 373 -13.22 -7.56 2.88
CA TYR A 373 -13.39 -6.47 1.92
C TYR A 373 -12.19 -6.46 0.97
N GLY A 374 -12.25 -5.71 -0.11
CA GLY A 374 -11.06 -5.59 -0.97
C GLY A 374 -11.38 -5.18 -2.40
N HIS A 375 -10.32 -5.15 -3.17
CA HIS A 375 -10.28 -4.74 -4.57
C HIS A 375 -10.57 -5.96 -5.45
N VAL A 376 -11.85 -6.40 -5.47
CA VAL A 376 -12.23 -7.61 -6.20
C VAL A 376 -11.96 -7.51 -7.70
N GLY A 377 -11.83 -6.28 -8.22
CA GLY A 377 -11.51 -5.99 -9.62
C GLY A 377 -10.14 -6.47 -10.08
N ASP A 378 -9.18 -6.63 -9.17
CA ASP A 378 -7.84 -7.16 -9.45
C ASP A 378 -7.50 -8.42 -8.64
N GLY A 379 -8.48 -8.96 -7.91
CA GLY A 379 -8.36 -10.18 -7.13
C GLY A 379 -7.72 -10.00 -5.76
N ASN A 380 -7.47 -8.77 -5.31
CA ASN A 380 -6.89 -8.48 -4.02
C ASN A 380 -7.97 -8.39 -2.93
N ILE A 381 -7.93 -9.31 -1.99
CA ILE A 381 -8.91 -9.47 -0.92
C ILE A 381 -8.23 -9.32 0.44
N HIS A 382 -8.72 -8.36 1.21
CA HIS A 382 -8.29 -8.13 2.58
C HIS A 382 -9.19 -8.93 3.54
N ILE A 383 -8.55 -9.64 4.44
CA ILE A 383 -9.23 -10.46 5.45
C ILE A 383 -8.63 -10.14 6.81
N HIS A 384 -9.47 -9.74 7.77
CA HIS A 384 -9.00 -9.55 9.13
C HIS A 384 -9.14 -10.82 9.95
N VAL A 385 -8.07 -11.24 10.57
CA VAL A 385 -8.09 -12.15 11.71
C VAL A 385 -8.20 -11.27 12.95
N LEU A 386 -9.29 -11.40 13.70
CA LEU A 386 -9.52 -10.58 14.88
C LEU A 386 -8.93 -11.23 16.13
N ASN A 387 -8.87 -10.49 17.23
CA ASN A 387 -8.52 -11.00 18.55
C ASN A 387 -9.74 -11.74 19.14
N TYR A 388 -9.97 -12.98 18.71
CA TYR A 388 -11.11 -13.77 19.18
C TYR A 388 -10.94 -14.20 20.64
N GLN A 389 -12.01 -14.07 21.42
CA GLN A 389 -12.02 -14.49 22.83
C GLN A 389 -11.72 -16.00 22.94
N GLY A 390 -10.78 -16.34 23.80
CA GLY A 390 -10.39 -17.75 24.03
C GLY A 390 -9.35 -18.32 23.05
N TYR A 391 -8.95 -17.56 22.03
CA TYR A 391 -7.88 -17.98 21.10
C TYR A 391 -6.50 -17.60 21.62
N THR A 392 -5.55 -18.52 21.50
CA THR A 392 -4.12 -18.21 21.69
C THR A 392 -3.54 -17.55 20.46
N ARG A 393 -2.37 -16.91 20.61
CA ARG A 393 -1.63 -16.32 19.49
C ARG A 393 -1.33 -17.33 18.38
N GLU A 394 -0.97 -18.55 18.76
CA GLU A 394 -0.65 -19.64 17.82
C GLU A 394 -1.88 -20.07 17.02
N GLN A 395 -3.06 -20.10 17.65
CA GLN A 395 -4.31 -20.40 16.98
C GLN A 395 -4.68 -19.30 15.96
N LEU A 396 -4.50 -18.02 16.33
CA LEU A 396 -4.74 -16.91 15.40
C LEU A 396 -3.77 -16.94 14.21
N ILE A 397 -2.50 -17.25 14.44
CA ILE A 397 -1.52 -17.48 13.36
C ILE A 397 -1.97 -18.65 12.48
N GLY A 398 -2.47 -19.74 13.07
CA GLY A 398 -2.98 -20.89 12.34
C GLY A 398 -4.12 -20.54 11.39
N VAL A 399 -5.09 -19.71 11.85
CA VAL A 399 -6.17 -19.19 10.99
C VAL A 399 -5.60 -18.38 9.82
N SER A 400 -4.63 -17.49 10.09
CA SER A 400 -3.96 -16.71 9.04
C SER A 400 -3.27 -17.61 8.01
N GLU A 401 -2.59 -18.65 8.45
CA GLU A 401 -1.87 -19.59 7.58
C GLU A 401 -2.82 -20.43 6.72
N GLU A 402 -3.98 -20.87 7.27
CA GLU A 402 -5.01 -21.58 6.48
C GLU A 402 -5.53 -20.69 5.32
N ILE A 403 -5.76 -19.40 5.57
CA ILE A 403 -6.21 -18.45 4.54
C ILE A 403 -5.11 -18.26 3.48
N TYR A 404 -3.85 -18.10 3.89
CA TYR A 404 -2.72 -18.02 2.95
C TYR A 404 -2.58 -19.28 2.09
N GLU A 405 -2.74 -20.46 2.69
CA GLU A 405 -2.70 -21.71 1.94
C GLU A 405 -3.85 -21.84 0.94
N ALA A 406 -5.05 -21.37 1.30
CA ALA A 406 -6.18 -21.35 0.36
C ALA A 406 -5.88 -20.47 -0.86
N ALA A 407 -5.30 -19.26 -0.65
CA ALA A 407 -4.90 -18.39 -1.75
C ALA A 407 -3.81 -19.04 -2.63
N LEU A 408 -2.77 -19.61 -2.02
CA LEU A 408 -1.66 -20.26 -2.73
C LEU A 408 -2.10 -21.48 -3.55
N LYS A 409 -3.01 -22.32 -3.04
CA LYS A 409 -3.59 -23.46 -3.76
C LYS A 409 -4.33 -23.03 -5.03
N LEU A 410 -4.83 -21.81 -5.07
CA LEU A 410 -5.50 -21.22 -6.23
C LEU A 410 -4.56 -20.45 -7.18
N GLY A 411 -3.25 -20.53 -6.94
CA GLY A 411 -2.24 -19.81 -7.74
C GLY A 411 -2.07 -18.34 -7.36
N GLY A 412 -2.56 -17.94 -6.18
CA GLY A 412 -2.46 -16.59 -5.64
C GLY A 412 -1.16 -16.32 -4.88
N VAL A 413 -1.11 -15.16 -4.23
CA VAL A 413 0.00 -14.69 -3.39
C VAL A 413 -0.53 -14.23 -2.03
N ILE A 414 0.36 -14.14 -1.03
CA ILE A 414 -0.01 -13.76 0.35
C ILE A 414 0.09 -12.25 0.61
N THR A 415 0.59 -11.49 -0.35
CA THR A 415 0.60 -10.02 -0.30
C THR A 415 0.46 -9.46 -1.72
N GLY A 416 -0.62 -8.70 -1.93
CA GLY A 416 -0.93 -8.03 -3.19
C GLY A 416 -0.29 -6.65 -3.28
N GLU A 417 -0.42 -5.87 -2.22
CA GLU A 417 0.03 -4.47 -2.20
C GLU A 417 0.78 -4.05 -0.92
N HIS A 418 0.53 -4.70 0.25
CA HIS A 418 1.11 -4.26 1.52
C HIS A 418 2.62 -4.52 1.64
N GLY A 419 3.16 -5.48 0.89
CA GLY A 419 4.57 -5.87 0.92
C GLY A 419 4.91 -6.96 1.93
N ILE A 420 6.19 -7.26 2.05
CA ILE A 420 6.76 -8.31 2.91
C ILE A 420 7.11 -7.74 4.31
N GLY A 421 7.82 -6.63 4.33
CA GLY A 421 8.29 -5.95 5.53
C GLY A 421 9.03 -6.85 6.51
N TYR A 422 8.67 -6.72 7.78
CA TYR A 422 9.14 -7.58 8.87
C TYR A 422 8.28 -8.82 9.03
N ILE A 423 6.95 -8.68 9.03
CA ILE A 423 6.04 -9.73 9.48
C ILE A 423 5.89 -10.89 8.50
N ARG A 424 6.04 -10.65 7.18
CA ARG A 424 5.88 -11.67 6.15
C ARG A 424 7.20 -12.30 5.68
N ARG A 425 8.36 -11.77 6.10
CA ARG A 425 9.68 -12.29 5.67
C ARG A 425 9.89 -13.79 5.98
N LYS A 426 9.26 -14.32 7.03
CA LYS A 426 9.33 -15.75 7.38
C LYS A 426 8.76 -16.68 6.31
N TYR A 427 7.88 -16.17 5.46
CA TYR A 427 7.26 -16.95 4.38
C TYR A 427 8.07 -16.92 3.07
N VAL A 428 8.97 -15.95 2.89
CA VAL A 428 9.65 -15.68 1.60
C VAL A 428 10.39 -16.91 1.07
N ARG A 429 11.21 -17.57 1.92
CA ARG A 429 11.97 -18.76 1.50
C ARG A 429 11.03 -19.91 1.11
N ARG A 430 9.97 -20.16 1.89
CA ARG A 430 8.98 -21.21 1.60
C ARG A 430 8.23 -20.96 0.29
N LEU A 431 7.92 -19.71 -0.03
CA LEU A 431 7.08 -19.36 -1.18
C LEU A 431 7.87 -19.10 -2.46
N LEU A 432 9.02 -18.49 -2.38
CA LEU A 432 9.81 -18.10 -3.54
C LEU A 432 11.00 -19.07 -3.81
N GLY A 433 11.40 -19.85 -2.82
CA GLY A 433 12.49 -20.81 -2.92
C GLY A 433 13.88 -20.21 -2.71
N ASP A 434 14.87 -21.10 -2.56
CA ASP A 434 16.24 -20.72 -2.21
C ASP A 434 16.92 -19.87 -3.29
N VAL A 435 16.75 -20.20 -4.56
CA VAL A 435 17.38 -19.44 -5.68
C VAL A 435 16.94 -17.98 -5.67
N TRP A 436 15.66 -17.73 -5.40
CA TRP A 436 15.13 -16.36 -5.31
C TRP A 436 15.74 -15.62 -4.13
N VAL A 437 15.73 -16.24 -2.94
CA VAL A 437 16.30 -15.64 -1.71
C VAL A 437 17.77 -15.32 -1.87
N GLU A 438 18.55 -16.25 -2.43
CA GLU A 438 19.99 -16.02 -2.68
C GLU A 438 20.23 -14.92 -3.72
N THR A 439 19.37 -14.79 -4.72
CA THR A 439 19.46 -13.69 -5.70
C THR A 439 19.21 -12.35 -5.02
N MET A 440 18.15 -12.24 -4.17
CA MET A 440 17.88 -11.04 -3.39
C MET A 440 19.05 -10.68 -2.47
N ARG A 441 19.66 -11.67 -1.80
CA ARG A 441 20.84 -11.49 -0.93
C ARG A 441 22.04 -10.97 -1.68
N LYS A 442 22.31 -11.53 -2.87
CA LYS A 442 23.41 -11.07 -3.73
C LYS A 442 23.21 -9.62 -4.18
N LEU A 443 22.01 -9.27 -4.66
CA LEU A 443 21.69 -7.89 -5.02
C LEU A 443 21.85 -6.94 -3.82
N LYS A 444 21.29 -7.30 -2.66
CA LYS A 444 21.47 -6.54 -1.43
C LYS A 444 22.94 -6.39 -1.05
N GLY A 445 23.72 -7.47 -1.12
CA GLY A 445 25.15 -7.47 -0.77
C GLY A 445 26.02 -6.60 -1.68
N ILE A 446 25.66 -6.48 -2.97
CA ILE A 446 26.34 -5.59 -3.91
C ILE A 446 26.05 -4.13 -3.59
N LEU A 447 24.79 -3.78 -3.32
CA LEU A 447 24.35 -2.38 -3.09
C LEU A 447 24.58 -1.93 -1.65
N ASP A 448 24.53 -2.83 -0.68
CA ASP A 448 24.67 -2.55 0.75
C ASP A 448 25.66 -3.52 1.43
N PRO A 449 26.96 -3.44 1.09
CA PRO A 449 27.97 -4.38 1.58
C PRO A 449 28.12 -4.35 3.11
N ASN A 450 27.83 -3.24 3.75
CA ASN A 450 27.87 -3.06 5.21
C ASN A 450 26.57 -3.40 5.92
N LYS A 451 25.53 -3.78 5.17
CA LYS A 451 24.19 -4.14 5.69
C LYS A 451 23.62 -3.07 6.62
N VAL A 452 23.74 -1.80 6.22
CA VAL A 452 23.28 -0.66 7.03
C VAL A 452 21.79 -0.39 6.86
N LEU A 453 21.24 -0.57 5.66
CA LEU A 453 19.90 -0.10 5.30
C LEU A 453 18.81 -1.14 5.57
N ASN A 454 17.73 -0.73 6.26
CA ASN A 454 16.54 -1.50 6.59
C ASN A 454 16.85 -2.96 7.01
N PRO A 455 17.64 -3.19 8.08
CA PRO A 455 17.95 -4.52 8.53
C PRO A 455 16.67 -5.26 8.97
N ASP A 456 16.67 -6.58 8.85
CA ASP A 456 15.57 -7.47 9.25
C ASP A 456 14.26 -7.25 8.46
N LYS A 457 14.33 -6.63 7.27
CA LYS A 457 13.18 -6.42 6.40
C LYS A 457 13.33 -7.23 5.12
N VAL A 458 12.21 -7.67 4.55
CA VAL A 458 12.03 -8.31 3.25
C VAL A 458 12.77 -9.65 3.11
N ILE A 459 14.09 -9.65 3.30
CA ILE A 459 14.95 -10.83 3.11
C ILE A 459 14.97 -11.66 4.40
N PRO A 460 14.63 -12.96 4.36
CA PRO A 460 14.69 -13.83 5.55
C PRO A 460 16.13 -13.96 6.09
N GLU A 461 16.24 -14.15 7.40
CA GLU A 461 17.51 -14.52 8.05
C GLU A 461 17.99 -15.89 7.55
N GLU A 462 19.27 -16.20 7.78
CA GLU A 462 19.88 -17.49 7.44
C GLU A 462 19.31 -18.64 8.25
#